data_c009e22699f7291a6a74b267b8739cf2
#
_entry.id   c009e22699f7291a6a74b267b8739cf2
#
_cell.length_a   1.000
_cell.length_b   1.000
_cell.length_c   1.000
_cell.angle_alpha   90.00
_cell.angle_beta   90.00
_cell.angle_gamma   90.00
#
_symmetry.space_group_name_H-M   'P 1'
#
loop_
_entity.id
_entity.type
_entity.pdbx_description
1 polymer ?
#
loop_
_entity_poly.entity_id
_entity_poly.type
_entity_poly.pdbx_seq_one_letter_code
_entity_poly.pdbx_strand_id
1 'polypeptide(L)'
;IGGTTSGTNAGSYNATFTPGANYQWSDGTTTAKTVAWSIGRASVGVPSQSGTLTYNGSAQSPVWSGHDAAKLTIGGTTSGTNAGSYNATFTPVSNYQWSDGSTAAKTVAWSIGKAAGSSSLNKSSLALSTGTMSGTISVTRAGNGAVSASSSNTNVATVSVSGTTVTVTAKAKGTATITVKVAEGTNHTAPANRTCSVSVTLPTTSLNDNTWATIKEVSDAGQGENYWSVGDTKRITINGKVGNFTFSNLAIDAFIIGFNHNSSREGTNRIHFQIGKIGGKDVCLCDSQYGSGQSGNGYFNMNPNNSNSGGWNGSYMRKTLLGNSGTPSSPPANSMPVSYTHIRVHETVL
;
A
#
# COMPACT_ATOMS: atom_id res chain seq x y z
N ILE A 1 -76.60 48.35 11.80
CA ILE A 1 -75.24 47.93 11.96
C ILE A 1 -74.49 48.10 10.64
N GLY A 2 -73.30 48.73 10.65
CA GLY A 2 -72.48 48.97 9.48
C GLY A 2 -71.02 48.72 9.79
N GLY A 3 -70.11 49.13 8.93
CA GLY A 3 -68.69 48.86 9.03
C GLY A 3 -68.36 47.40 8.66
N THR A 4 -67.23 46.84 9.16
CA THR A 4 -66.86 45.46 8.92
C THR A 4 -67.42 44.58 10.02
N THR A 5 -68.48 43.84 9.68
CA THR A 5 -69.21 42.99 10.64
C THR A 5 -68.83 41.51 10.58
N SER A 6 -67.98 41.11 9.63
CA SER A 6 -67.44 39.78 9.48
C SER A 6 -66.02 39.83 8.93
N GLY A 7 -65.19 38.85 9.21
CA GLY A 7 -63.81 38.72 8.71
C GLY A 7 -63.42 37.25 8.69
N THR A 8 -62.47 36.92 7.79
CA THR A 8 -61.85 35.56 7.70
C THR A 8 -60.39 35.59 8.07
N ASN A 9 -59.73 36.73 7.96
CA ASN A 9 -58.29 36.86 8.21
C ASN A 9 -58.01 37.39 9.63
N ALA A 10 -56.89 37.04 10.19
CA ALA A 10 -56.41 37.63 11.41
C ALA A 10 -56.19 39.12 11.20
N GLY A 11 -56.70 39.92 12.13
CA GLY A 11 -56.62 41.39 12.03
C GLY A 11 -57.60 42.08 12.95
N SER A 12 -57.53 43.39 12.93
CA SER A 12 -58.44 44.27 13.70
C SER A 12 -59.48 44.85 12.74
N TYR A 13 -60.72 44.85 13.18
CA TYR A 13 -61.89 45.26 12.38
C TYR A 13 -62.74 46.23 13.20
N ASN A 14 -63.53 47.02 12.55
CA ASN A 14 -64.43 47.98 13.19
C ASN A 14 -65.85 47.79 12.71
N ALA A 15 -66.75 47.49 13.60
CA ALA A 15 -68.18 47.54 13.34
C ALA A 15 -68.76 48.85 13.83
N THR A 16 -69.73 49.37 13.13
CA THR A 16 -70.41 50.63 13.54
C THR A 16 -71.87 50.31 13.87
N PHE A 17 -72.32 50.92 14.94
CA PHE A 17 -73.71 50.81 15.41
C PHE A 17 -74.33 52.17 15.50
N THR A 18 -75.48 52.34 14.89
CA THR A 18 -76.25 53.58 14.93
C THR A 18 -77.58 53.26 15.57
N PRO A 19 -78.07 54.04 16.55
CA PRO A 19 -79.40 53.85 17.11
C PRO A 19 -80.48 54.07 16.02
N GLY A 20 -81.54 53.31 16.11
CA GLY A 20 -82.74 53.54 15.23
C GLY A 20 -83.41 54.87 15.51
N ALA A 21 -84.28 55.29 14.67
CA ALA A 21 -84.88 56.62 14.68
C ALA A 21 -85.48 57.05 16.02
N ASN A 22 -85.96 56.14 16.84
CA ASN A 22 -86.60 56.40 18.14
C ASN A 22 -85.69 56.09 19.36
N TYR A 23 -84.40 55.91 19.12
CA TYR A 23 -83.43 55.49 20.18
C TYR A 23 -82.18 56.39 20.19
N GLN A 24 -81.59 56.51 21.36
CA GLN A 24 -80.29 57.16 21.56
C GLN A 24 -79.41 56.30 22.49
N TRP A 25 -78.13 56.58 22.45
CA TRP A 25 -77.20 56.01 23.39
C TRP A 25 -77.49 56.47 24.82
N SER A 26 -77.00 55.82 25.80
CA SER A 26 -77.15 56.18 27.19
C SER A 26 -76.54 57.55 27.54
N ASP A 27 -75.66 58.08 26.74
CA ASP A 27 -75.07 59.40 26.79
C ASP A 27 -75.91 60.52 26.07
N GLY A 28 -77.07 60.18 25.59
CA GLY A 28 -77.98 61.02 24.82
C GLY A 28 -77.65 61.29 23.37
N THR A 29 -76.58 60.68 22.84
CA THR A 29 -76.16 60.86 21.45
C THR A 29 -76.88 59.88 20.50
N THR A 30 -77.05 60.24 19.19
CA THR A 30 -77.58 59.41 18.13
C THR A 30 -76.57 59.11 17.06
N THR A 31 -75.30 59.55 17.23
CA THR A 31 -74.26 59.35 16.25
C THR A 31 -73.74 57.92 16.31
N ALA A 32 -73.27 57.44 15.19
CA ALA A 32 -72.71 56.08 15.09
C ALA A 32 -71.52 55.92 16.03
N LYS A 33 -71.50 54.82 16.79
CA LYS A 33 -70.34 54.43 17.61
C LYS A 33 -69.63 53.22 16.99
N THR A 34 -68.29 53.27 17.01
CA THR A 34 -67.44 52.22 16.47
C THR A 34 -67.01 51.26 17.61
N VAL A 35 -67.17 50.00 17.39
CA VAL A 35 -66.68 48.92 18.25
C VAL A 35 -65.63 48.15 17.49
N ALA A 36 -64.43 48.15 18.02
CA ALA A 36 -63.32 47.36 17.51
C ALA A 36 -63.49 45.88 17.92
N TRP A 37 -63.24 45.02 17.01
CA TRP A 37 -63.18 43.58 17.27
C TRP A 37 -62.00 42.98 16.48
N SER A 38 -61.52 41.77 16.81
CA SER A 38 -60.34 41.18 16.15
C SER A 38 -60.46 39.66 16.00
N ILE A 39 -59.79 39.20 15.01
CA ILE A 39 -59.51 37.76 14.81
C ILE A 39 -58.02 37.58 15.12
N GLY A 40 -57.68 36.78 16.16
CA GLY A 40 -56.32 36.44 16.47
C GLY A 40 -55.70 35.49 15.48
N ARG A 41 -54.37 35.48 15.38
CA ARG A 41 -53.64 34.53 14.57
C ARG A 41 -53.71 33.14 15.20
N ALA A 42 -53.84 32.10 14.32
CA ALA A 42 -53.76 30.72 14.75
C ALA A 42 -52.29 30.33 15.06
N SER A 43 -52.08 29.52 16.09
CA SER A 43 -50.75 29.08 16.46
C SER A 43 -50.29 27.91 15.60
N VAL A 44 -48.99 27.92 15.23
CA VAL A 44 -48.30 26.82 14.55
C VAL A 44 -47.03 26.47 15.27
N GLY A 45 -46.66 25.18 15.21
CA GLY A 45 -45.40 24.67 15.74
C GLY A 45 -44.22 24.89 14.77
N VAL A 46 -43.01 24.93 15.31
CA VAL A 46 -41.77 24.96 14.50
C VAL A 46 -41.55 23.58 13.87
N PRO A 47 -41.37 23.49 12.53
CA PRO A 47 -41.06 22.23 11.88
C PRO A 47 -39.72 21.64 12.30
N SER A 48 -39.53 20.33 12.09
CA SER A 48 -38.27 19.63 12.30
C SER A 48 -37.98 18.67 11.15
N GLN A 49 -36.69 18.38 10.91
CA GLN A 49 -36.31 17.36 9.93
C GLN A 49 -36.89 16.00 10.34
N SER A 50 -37.59 15.34 9.40
CA SER A 50 -38.08 13.97 9.55
C SER A 50 -37.13 13.01 8.86
N GLY A 51 -36.68 11.98 9.59
CA GLY A 51 -35.72 10.99 9.09
C GLY A 51 -34.31 11.50 8.99
N THR A 52 -33.43 10.61 8.55
CA THR A 52 -32.00 10.90 8.35
C THR A 52 -31.68 10.91 6.85
N LEU A 53 -30.86 11.86 6.44
CA LEU A 53 -30.25 11.89 5.11
C LEU A 53 -28.80 11.43 5.23
N THR A 54 -28.36 10.62 4.26
CA THR A 54 -26.98 10.17 4.15
C THR A 54 -26.44 10.55 2.78
N TYR A 55 -25.23 11.03 2.71
CA TYR A 55 -24.58 11.42 1.47
C TYR A 55 -24.69 10.31 0.41
N ASN A 56 -25.13 10.68 -0.79
CA ASN A 56 -25.32 9.79 -1.94
C ASN A 56 -24.79 10.36 -3.26
N GLY A 57 -24.10 11.51 -3.20
CA GLY A 57 -23.54 12.21 -4.37
C GLY A 57 -24.53 13.16 -5.08
N SER A 58 -25.81 13.14 -4.72
CA SER A 58 -26.83 13.99 -5.32
C SER A 58 -27.36 15.04 -4.34
N ALA A 59 -27.96 16.11 -4.85
CA ALA A 59 -28.67 17.08 -4.04
C ALA A 59 -29.85 16.42 -3.32
N GLN A 60 -29.97 16.64 -2.03
CA GLN A 60 -31.03 16.11 -1.17
C GLN A 60 -31.70 17.25 -0.42
N SER A 61 -33.01 17.10 -0.19
CA SER A 61 -33.81 18.01 0.62
C SER A 61 -34.44 17.25 1.78
N PRO A 62 -34.48 17.81 3.00
CA PRO A 62 -35.13 17.14 4.10
C PRO A 62 -36.65 17.10 3.95
N VAL A 63 -37.26 16.07 4.44
CA VAL A 63 -38.68 16.04 4.71
C VAL A 63 -38.91 16.73 6.06
N TRP A 64 -39.91 17.63 6.10
CA TRP A 64 -40.20 18.42 7.29
C TRP A 64 -41.46 17.87 7.99
N SER A 65 -41.29 17.44 9.23
CA SER A 65 -42.43 17.16 10.12
C SER A 65 -43.02 18.48 10.63
N GLY A 66 -44.32 18.63 10.56
CA GLY A 66 -45.01 19.83 11.03
C GLY A 66 -45.00 21.02 10.04
N HIS A 67 -44.47 20.86 8.84
CA HIS A 67 -44.57 21.89 7.78
C HIS A 67 -45.87 21.74 6.97
N ASP A 68 -46.59 22.85 6.89
CA ASP A 68 -47.76 23.01 6.04
C ASP A 68 -47.56 24.31 5.23
N ALA A 69 -47.45 24.18 3.92
CA ALA A 69 -47.19 25.30 3.00
C ALA A 69 -48.31 26.37 3.01
N ALA A 70 -49.54 26.01 3.44
CA ALA A 70 -50.60 26.97 3.62
C ALA A 70 -50.45 27.84 4.88
N LYS A 71 -49.61 27.45 5.81
CA LYS A 71 -49.39 28.07 7.14
C LYS A 71 -48.02 28.68 7.31
N LEU A 72 -46.98 28.09 6.64
CA LEU A 72 -45.60 28.47 6.79
C LEU A 72 -44.92 28.59 5.42
N THR A 73 -44.19 29.67 5.19
CA THR A 73 -43.25 29.77 4.08
C THR A 73 -41.92 29.21 4.49
N ILE A 74 -41.22 28.56 3.55
CA ILE A 74 -39.87 28.02 3.73
C ILE A 74 -38.84 28.81 2.94
N GLY A 75 -37.68 29.07 3.52
CA GLY A 75 -36.55 29.76 2.89
C GLY A 75 -35.22 29.25 3.45
N GLY A 76 -34.14 29.99 3.24
CA GLY A 76 -32.80 29.59 3.64
C GLY A 76 -32.24 28.46 2.76
N THR A 77 -31.40 27.58 3.32
CA THR A 77 -30.85 26.44 2.59
C THR A 77 -31.79 25.24 2.70
N THR A 78 -32.54 24.98 1.65
CA THR A 78 -33.56 23.91 1.58
C THR A 78 -33.09 22.64 0.91
N SER A 79 -31.88 22.66 0.32
CA SER A 79 -31.22 21.47 -0.27
C SER A 79 -29.71 21.52 -0.07
N GLY A 80 -29.06 20.37 -0.08
CA GLY A 80 -27.62 20.24 0.02
C GLY A 80 -27.11 18.96 -0.64
N THR A 81 -25.87 18.96 -1.08
CA THR A 81 -25.25 17.77 -1.70
C THR A 81 -24.25 17.10 -0.76
N ASN A 82 -23.47 17.88 -0.03
CA ASN A 82 -22.42 17.34 0.83
C ASN A 82 -22.95 16.96 2.22
N ALA A 83 -22.27 16.06 2.88
CA ALA A 83 -22.51 15.80 4.30
C ALA A 83 -22.17 17.07 5.11
N GLY A 84 -23.05 17.42 6.03
CA GLY A 84 -22.91 18.64 6.84
C GLY A 84 -24.23 19.09 7.43
N SER A 85 -24.17 20.23 8.14
CA SER A 85 -25.34 20.88 8.73
C SER A 85 -25.73 22.10 7.88
N TYR A 86 -27.02 22.30 7.73
CA TYR A 86 -27.65 23.33 6.92
C TYR A 86 -28.75 24.02 7.73
N ASN A 87 -29.16 25.20 7.32
CA ASN A 87 -30.19 25.97 7.98
C ASN A 87 -31.30 26.34 6.99
N ALA A 88 -32.50 25.87 7.27
CA ALA A 88 -33.72 26.38 6.65
C ALA A 88 -34.37 27.43 7.54
N THR A 89 -35.19 28.31 6.97
CA THR A 89 -35.99 29.29 7.70
C THR A 89 -37.45 29.07 7.45
N PHE A 90 -38.26 29.20 8.49
CA PHE A 90 -39.72 29.12 8.38
C PHE A 90 -40.33 30.38 8.90
N THR A 91 -41.35 30.89 8.20
CA THR A 91 -42.06 32.12 8.58
C THR A 91 -43.56 31.88 8.50
N PRO A 92 -44.35 32.14 9.57
CA PRO A 92 -45.78 32.04 9.52
C PRO A 92 -46.37 33.04 8.52
N VAL A 93 -47.36 32.59 7.75
CA VAL A 93 -48.11 33.51 6.89
C VAL A 93 -49.07 34.35 7.73
N SER A 94 -49.66 35.41 7.14
CA SER A 94 -50.34 36.50 7.84
C SER A 94 -51.38 36.07 8.87
N ASN A 95 -52.06 34.93 8.67
CA ASN A 95 -53.09 34.43 9.60
C ASN A 95 -52.56 33.56 10.73
N TYR A 96 -51.23 33.33 10.79
CA TYR A 96 -50.58 32.40 11.70
C TYR A 96 -49.49 33.11 12.50
N GLN A 97 -49.17 32.55 13.62
CA GLN A 97 -48.05 32.92 14.50
C GLN A 97 -47.45 31.67 15.14
N TRP A 98 -46.24 31.78 15.62
CA TRP A 98 -45.64 30.72 16.44
C TRP A 98 -46.40 30.55 17.77
N SER A 99 -46.23 29.41 18.42
CA SER A 99 -46.84 29.13 19.72
C SER A 99 -46.41 30.13 20.84
N ASP A 100 -45.30 30.83 20.66
CA ASP A 100 -44.82 31.90 21.54
C ASP A 100 -45.41 33.29 21.20
N GLY A 101 -46.33 33.39 20.24
CA GLY A 101 -46.95 34.60 19.76
C GLY A 101 -46.13 35.42 18.76
N SER A 102 -44.90 35.05 18.48
CA SER A 102 -44.04 35.75 17.50
C SER A 102 -44.39 35.34 16.05
N THR A 103 -44.06 36.25 15.11
CA THR A 103 -44.25 36.01 13.64
C THR A 103 -42.95 36.08 12.86
N ALA A 104 -41.82 36.37 13.57
CA ALA A 104 -40.50 36.42 12.92
C ALA A 104 -40.04 35.03 12.40
N ALA A 105 -39.25 35.06 11.33
CA ALA A 105 -38.66 33.83 10.79
C ALA A 105 -37.84 33.10 11.86
N LYS A 106 -38.02 31.77 11.95
CA LYS A 106 -37.21 30.91 12.79
C LYS A 106 -36.32 30.04 11.94
N THR A 107 -35.05 29.93 12.35
CA THR A 107 -34.06 29.05 11.71
C THR A 107 -34.16 27.63 12.29
N VAL A 108 -34.20 26.64 11.42
CA VAL A 108 -34.25 25.23 11.77
C VAL A 108 -33.07 24.53 11.10
N ALA A 109 -32.20 23.94 11.91
CA ALA A 109 -31.07 23.17 11.42
C ALA A 109 -31.56 21.81 10.87
N TRP A 110 -30.91 21.37 9.80
CA TRP A 110 -31.05 20.04 9.24
C TRP A 110 -29.70 19.53 8.74
N SER A 111 -29.57 18.24 8.47
CA SER A 111 -28.25 17.66 8.15
C SER A 111 -28.32 16.51 7.17
N ILE A 112 -27.21 16.33 6.44
CA ILE A 112 -26.87 15.14 5.68
C ILE A 112 -25.68 14.48 6.39
N GLY A 113 -25.85 13.23 6.82
CA GLY A 113 -24.79 12.43 7.42
C GLY A 113 -23.75 11.95 6.40
N LYS A 114 -22.55 11.62 6.83
CA LYS A 114 -21.53 10.99 5.99
C LYS A 114 -21.94 9.58 5.59
N ALA A 115 -21.65 9.20 4.34
CA ALA A 115 -21.72 7.81 3.89
C ALA A 115 -20.60 6.96 4.50
N ALA A 116 -20.79 5.65 4.51
CA ALA A 116 -19.74 4.74 4.93
C ALA A 116 -18.51 4.83 4.00
N GLY A 117 -17.34 4.99 4.58
CA GLY A 117 -16.08 4.94 3.86
C GLY A 117 -15.70 3.50 3.49
N SER A 118 -14.94 3.36 2.40
CA SER A 118 -14.36 2.08 1.98
C SER A 118 -12.92 2.29 1.55
N SER A 119 -12.10 1.25 1.70
CA SER A 119 -10.73 1.23 1.18
C SER A 119 -10.30 -0.17 0.78
N SER A 120 -9.40 -0.26 -0.21
CA SER A 120 -8.72 -1.49 -0.61
C SER A 120 -7.29 -1.20 -1.00
N LEU A 121 -6.44 -2.23 -0.93
CA LEU A 121 -5.07 -2.21 -1.41
C LEU A 121 -4.97 -3.08 -2.66
N ASN A 122 -4.12 -2.66 -3.60
CA ASN A 122 -3.83 -3.46 -4.80
C ASN A 122 -2.98 -4.71 -4.51
N LYS A 123 -2.40 -4.81 -3.29
CA LYS A 123 -1.56 -5.93 -2.84
C LYS A 123 -1.84 -6.25 -1.38
N SER A 124 -1.87 -7.54 -1.04
CA SER A 124 -1.89 -8.04 0.34
C SER A 124 -0.50 -8.41 0.86
N SER A 125 0.48 -8.57 -0.05
CA SER A 125 1.87 -8.88 0.27
C SER A 125 2.83 -8.16 -0.69
N LEU A 126 4.05 -7.91 -0.22
CA LEU A 126 5.15 -7.29 -0.98
C LEU A 126 6.46 -7.96 -0.58
N ALA A 127 7.18 -8.48 -1.57
CA ALA A 127 8.53 -9.00 -1.39
C ALA A 127 9.54 -7.97 -1.88
N LEU A 128 10.55 -7.69 -1.05
CA LEU A 128 11.67 -6.80 -1.34
C LEU A 128 12.98 -7.57 -1.20
N SER A 129 13.93 -7.26 -2.06
CA SER A 129 15.24 -7.91 -2.13
C SER A 129 16.32 -6.91 -2.54
N THR A 130 17.57 -7.35 -2.65
CA THR A 130 18.69 -6.51 -3.10
C THR A 130 18.44 -5.89 -4.47
N GLY A 131 17.81 -6.62 -5.39
CA GLY A 131 17.43 -6.11 -6.71
C GLY A 131 16.19 -5.22 -6.69
N THR A 132 15.41 -5.24 -5.62
CA THR A 132 14.16 -4.50 -5.48
C THR A 132 14.04 -3.95 -4.06
N MET A 133 14.80 -2.90 -3.75
CA MET A 133 14.88 -2.29 -2.42
C MET A 133 13.63 -1.49 -2.04
N SER A 134 12.76 -1.18 -2.99
CA SER A 134 11.51 -0.48 -2.72
C SER A 134 10.36 -0.99 -3.58
N GLY A 135 9.15 -0.84 -3.08
CA GLY A 135 7.94 -1.19 -3.81
C GLY A 135 6.76 -0.34 -3.39
N THR A 136 5.72 -0.29 -4.20
CA THR A 136 4.56 0.56 -3.96
C THR A 136 3.29 -0.26 -3.69
N ILE A 137 2.43 0.28 -2.84
CA ILE A 137 1.08 -0.19 -2.57
C ILE A 137 0.14 0.95 -2.94
N SER A 138 -0.78 0.69 -3.85
CA SER A 138 -1.81 1.66 -4.24
C SER A 138 -3.06 1.47 -3.39
N VAL A 139 -3.61 2.58 -2.90
CA VAL A 139 -4.81 2.63 -2.06
C VAL A 139 -5.97 3.15 -2.88
N THR A 140 -7.02 2.35 -3.02
CA THR A 140 -8.30 2.81 -3.55
C THR A 140 -9.20 3.14 -2.36
N ARG A 141 -9.90 4.27 -2.40
CA ARG A 141 -10.78 4.72 -1.31
C ARG A 141 -12.02 5.43 -1.83
N ALA A 142 -13.10 5.35 -1.08
CA ALA A 142 -14.25 6.23 -1.26
C ALA A 142 -13.95 7.59 -0.59
N GLY A 143 -14.25 8.66 -1.33
CA GLY A 143 -14.06 10.02 -0.84
C GLY A 143 -12.62 10.53 -0.87
N ASN A 144 -12.35 11.58 -0.10
CA ASN A 144 -11.11 12.36 -0.14
C ASN A 144 -10.29 12.30 1.16
N GLY A 145 -10.61 11.37 2.08
CA GLY A 145 -9.90 11.23 3.36
C GLY A 145 -8.40 10.98 3.16
N ALA A 146 -7.54 11.59 3.94
CA ALA A 146 -6.10 11.46 3.83
C ALA A 146 -5.64 10.01 4.10
N VAL A 147 -4.66 9.54 3.31
CA VAL A 147 -4.03 8.24 3.50
C VAL A 147 -2.80 8.40 4.37
N SER A 148 -2.63 7.51 5.33
CA SER A 148 -1.42 7.36 6.13
C SER A 148 -1.03 5.89 6.23
N ALA A 149 0.24 5.63 6.50
CA ALA A 149 0.73 4.27 6.65
C ALA A 149 1.78 4.19 7.77
N SER A 150 1.87 3.02 8.39
CA SER A 150 2.90 2.71 9.39
C SER A 150 3.44 1.30 9.19
N SER A 151 4.71 1.10 9.53
CA SER A 151 5.35 -0.21 9.57
C SER A 151 5.37 -0.74 11.00
N SER A 152 5.09 -2.03 11.18
CA SER A 152 5.23 -2.70 12.47
C SER A 152 6.69 -2.88 12.90
N ASN A 153 7.64 -2.79 11.94
CA ASN A 153 9.08 -2.88 12.20
C ASN A 153 9.85 -1.97 11.22
N THR A 154 10.16 -0.76 11.69
CA THR A 154 10.90 0.24 10.90
C THR A 154 12.38 -0.10 10.71
N ASN A 155 12.93 -1.06 11.44
CA ASN A 155 14.28 -1.59 11.22
C ASN A 155 14.32 -2.53 10.00
N VAL A 156 13.19 -3.18 9.66
CA VAL A 156 13.07 -4.05 8.49
C VAL A 156 12.63 -3.28 7.26
N ALA A 157 11.57 -2.49 7.39
CA ALA A 157 11.04 -1.70 6.28
C ALA A 157 10.42 -0.39 6.78
N THR A 158 10.66 0.69 6.06
CA THR A 158 10.07 2.02 6.28
C THR A 158 9.01 2.31 5.22
N VAL A 159 8.13 3.27 5.51
CA VAL A 159 7.09 3.70 4.59
C VAL A 159 7.08 5.21 4.42
N SER A 160 6.70 5.65 3.23
CA SER A 160 6.32 7.03 2.93
C SER A 160 5.00 7.04 2.15
N VAL A 161 4.24 8.12 2.25
CA VAL A 161 2.93 8.23 1.58
C VAL A 161 2.89 9.48 0.73
N SER A 162 2.46 9.34 -0.51
CA SER A 162 2.18 10.45 -1.42
C SER A 162 0.82 10.22 -2.07
N GLY A 163 -0.15 11.07 -1.73
CA GLY A 163 -1.54 10.90 -2.19
C GLY A 163 -2.14 9.56 -1.75
N THR A 164 -2.39 8.68 -2.69
CA THR A 164 -2.91 7.31 -2.48
C THR A 164 -1.86 6.22 -2.70
N THR A 165 -0.59 6.60 -2.83
CA THR A 165 0.52 5.66 -3.02
C THR A 165 1.34 5.58 -1.74
N VAL A 166 1.52 4.36 -1.23
CA VAL A 166 2.41 4.04 -0.13
C VAL A 166 3.67 3.41 -0.71
N THR A 167 4.82 4.03 -0.53
CA THR A 167 6.13 3.48 -0.89
C THR A 167 6.73 2.80 0.33
N VAL A 168 7.11 1.55 0.15
CA VAL A 168 7.79 0.73 1.17
C VAL A 168 9.24 0.58 0.77
N THR A 169 10.17 0.88 1.68
CA THR A 169 11.62 0.77 1.44
C THR A 169 12.22 -0.22 2.42
N ALA A 170 12.94 -1.21 1.88
CA ALA A 170 13.68 -2.21 2.65
C ALA A 170 14.85 -1.57 3.42
N LYS A 171 15.09 -2.06 4.63
CA LYS A 171 16.22 -1.66 5.50
C LYS A 171 17.10 -2.83 5.90
N ALA A 172 16.49 -3.91 6.38
CA ALA A 172 17.17 -5.10 6.81
C ALA A 172 16.32 -6.34 6.54
N LYS A 173 16.96 -7.51 6.49
CA LYS A 173 16.28 -8.81 6.35
C LYS A 173 15.27 -9.02 7.46
N GLY A 174 14.08 -9.51 7.10
CA GLY A 174 13.02 -9.80 8.05
C GLY A 174 11.64 -9.62 7.48
N THR A 175 10.65 -9.49 8.35
CA THR A 175 9.26 -9.25 7.98
C THR A 175 8.70 -8.03 8.71
N ALA A 176 7.77 -7.35 8.06
CA ALA A 176 7.01 -6.27 8.66
C ALA A 176 5.58 -6.30 8.12
N THR A 177 4.65 -5.74 8.89
CA THR A 177 3.28 -5.51 8.44
C THR A 177 3.09 -4.01 8.25
N ILE A 178 2.71 -3.61 7.06
CA ILE A 178 2.34 -2.23 6.76
C ILE A 178 0.85 -2.08 7.02
N THR A 179 0.50 -1.19 7.95
CA THR A 179 -0.89 -0.80 8.24
C THR A 179 -1.19 0.50 7.54
N VAL A 180 -2.21 0.47 6.67
CA VAL A 180 -2.70 1.64 5.93
C VAL A 180 -4.02 2.10 6.54
N LYS A 181 -4.12 3.39 6.82
CA LYS A 181 -5.30 4.07 7.36
C LYS A 181 -5.76 5.13 6.37
N VAL A 182 -7.07 5.25 6.23
CA VAL A 182 -7.72 6.34 5.51
C VAL A 182 -8.54 7.13 6.53
N ALA A 183 -8.26 8.41 6.65
CA ALA A 183 -9.03 9.29 7.52
C ALA A 183 -10.46 9.49 6.98
N GLU A 184 -11.35 10.00 7.80
CA GLU A 184 -12.63 10.47 7.28
C GLU A 184 -12.41 11.64 6.32
N GLY A 185 -13.25 11.67 5.30
CA GLY A 185 -13.29 12.76 4.32
C GLY A 185 -14.45 13.69 4.56
N THR A 186 -14.71 14.56 3.59
CA THR A 186 -15.84 15.49 3.62
C THR A 186 -17.17 14.73 3.71
N ASN A 187 -17.34 13.71 2.87
CA ASN A 187 -18.60 13.02 2.66
C ASN A 187 -18.62 11.55 3.11
N HIS A 188 -17.50 11.01 3.57
CA HIS A 188 -17.37 9.61 3.96
C HIS A 188 -16.70 9.49 5.33
N THR A 189 -17.16 8.53 6.13
CA THR A 189 -16.52 8.14 7.39
C THR A 189 -15.19 7.43 7.12
N ALA A 190 -14.32 7.34 8.12
CA ALA A 190 -13.10 6.55 8.04
C ALA A 190 -13.43 5.05 7.88
N PRO A 191 -12.87 4.36 6.87
CA PRO A 191 -13.04 2.92 6.76
C PRO A 191 -12.11 2.17 7.74
N ALA A 192 -12.31 0.84 7.84
CA ALA A 192 -11.38 -0.02 8.56
C ALA A 192 -9.98 0.01 7.94
N ASN A 193 -8.95 -0.11 8.78
CA ASN A 193 -7.56 -0.19 8.36
C ASN A 193 -7.34 -1.40 7.44
N ARG A 194 -6.36 -1.26 6.53
CA ARG A 194 -5.89 -2.34 5.67
C ARG A 194 -4.44 -2.66 5.96
N THR A 195 -4.06 -3.90 5.73
CA THR A 195 -2.69 -4.37 5.97
C THR A 195 -2.09 -5.01 4.73
N CYS A 196 -0.76 -4.88 4.60
CA CYS A 196 0.05 -5.56 3.61
C CYS A 196 1.25 -6.18 4.32
N SER A 197 1.47 -7.49 4.13
CA SER A 197 2.64 -8.18 4.66
C SER A 197 3.86 -7.87 3.81
N VAL A 198 4.99 -7.54 4.44
CA VAL A 198 6.25 -7.28 3.75
C VAL A 198 7.28 -8.30 4.19
N SER A 199 7.93 -8.94 3.22
CA SER A 199 9.11 -9.77 3.43
C SER A 199 10.31 -9.11 2.77
N VAL A 200 11.41 -8.98 3.52
CA VAL A 200 12.66 -8.42 3.02
C VAL A 200 13.72 -9.52 3.06
N THR A 201 14.27 -9.85 1.89
CA THR A 201 15.36 -10.81 1.72
C THR A 201 16.62 -10.06 1.32
N LEU A 202 17.42 -9.69 2.29
CA LEU A 202 18.75 -9.09 2.06
C LEU A 202 19.85 -10.09 2.42
N PRO A 203 21.01 -10.01 1.77
CA PRO A 203 22.13 -10.88 2.10
C PRO A 203 22.67 -10.58 3.49
N THR A 204 23.28 -11.59 4.10
CA THR A 204 24.12 -11.42 5.28
C THR A 204 25.57 -11.28 4.86
N THR A 205 26.42 -10.71 5.72
CA THR A 205 27.86 -10.58 5.49
C THR A 205 28.59 -11.94 5.51
N SER A 206 28.02 -12.97 6.15
CA SER A 206 28.51 -14.33 6.03
C SER A 206 28.02 -14.93 4.72
N LEU A 207 28.90 -15.13 3.75
CA LEU A 207 28.56 -15.69 2.44
C LEU A 207 27.84 -17.02 2.57
N ASN A 208 28.31 -17.88 3.50
CA ASN A 208 27.79 -19.23 3.71
C ASN A 208 26.29 -19.26 4.11
N ASP A 209 25.82 -18.23 4.82
CA ASP A 209 24.45 -18.17 5.35
C ASP A 209 23.42 -17.67 4.31
N ASN A 210 23.89 -17.33 3.10
CA ASN A 210 23.02 -16.91 2.01
C ASN A 210 22.68 -18.09 1.10
N THR A 211 21.47 -18.06 0.51
CA THR A 211 21.13 -19.00 -0.56
C THR A 211 21.84 -18.62 -1.85
N TRP A 212 22.01 -19.58 -2.78
CA TRP A 212 22.54 -19.27 -4.11
C TRP A 212 21.67 -18.26 -4.87
N ALA A 213 20.34 -18.32 -4.69
CA ALA A 213 19.44 -17.33 -5.25
C ALA A 213 19.71 -15.92 -4.75
N THR A 214 19.96 -15.75 -3.43
CA THR A 214 20.35 -14.45 -2.86
C THR A 214 21.68 -13.98 -3.40
N ILE A 215 22.70 -14.90 -3.49
CA ILE A 215 24.00 -14.57 -4.04
C ILE A 215 23.90 -14.14 -5.50
N LYS A 216 23.05 -14.81 -6.27
CA LYS A 216 22.75 -14.44 -7.67
C LYS A 216 22.13 -13.04 -7.78
N GLU A 217 21.10 -12.72 -6.98
CA GLU A 217 20.50 -11.38 -6.96
C GLU A 217 21.52 -10.29 -6.65
N VAL A 218 22.38 -10.52 -5.65
CA VAL A 218 23.44 -9.57 -5.29
C VAL A 218 24.45 -9.40 -6.42
N SER A 219 24.81 -10.52 -7.07
CA SER A 219 25.70 -10.49 -8.24
C SER A 219 25.06 -9.71 -9.40
N ASP A 220 23.82 -10.04 -9.77
CA ASP A 220 23.10 -9.36 -10.86
C ASP A 220 22.92 -7.86 -10.60
N ALA A 221 22.74 -7.48 -9.33
CA ALA A 221 22.66 -6.08 -8.92
C ALA A 221 24.03 -5.35 -8.88
N GLY A 222 25.12 -6.05 -9.13
CA GLY A 222 26.47 -5.49 -9.03
C GLY A 222 26.92 -5.12 -7.63
N GLN A 223 26.32 -5.75 -6.61
CA GLN A 223 26.50 -5.40 -5.19
C GLN A 223 27.43 -6.37 -4.45
N GLY A 224 28.08 -7.32 -5.15
CA GLY A 224 28.87 -8.39 -4.52
C GLY A 224 29.90 -7.88 -3.53
N GLU A 225 30.70 -6.90 -3.94
CA GLU A 225 31.77 -6.30 -3.12
C GLU A 225 31.26 -5.51 -1.90
N ASN A 226 29.98 -5.13 -1.88
CA ASN A 226 29.37 -4.46 -0.73
C ASN A 226 29.06 -5.43 0.43
N TYR A 227 28.99 -6.72 0.13
CA TYR A 227 28.61 -7.73 1.12
C TYR A 227 29.70 -8.73 1.40
N TRP A 228 30.53 -9.07 0.41
CA TRP A 228 31.51 -10.16 0.50
C TRP A 228 32.87 -9.74 -0.08
N SER A 229 33.91 -10.46 0.34
CA SER A 229 35.29 -10.22 -0.06
C SER A 229 35.87 -11.45 -0.75
N VAL A 230 36.97 -11.27 -1.48
CA VAL A 230 37.77 -12.37 -2.01
C VAL A 230 38.24 -13.23 -0.84
N GLY A 231 38.09 -14.55 -0.96
CA GLY A 231 38.39 -15.52 0.09
C GLY A 231 37.19 -15.94 0.93
N ASP A 232 36.05 -15.20 0.90
CA ASP A 232 34.84 -15.66 1.58
C ASP A 232 34.35 -16.99 1.00
N THR A 233 33.85 -17.87 1.86
CA THR A 233 33.53 -19.24 1.52
C THR A 233 32.05 -19.54 1.62
N LYS A 234 31.60 -20.44 0.72
CA LYS A 234 30.28 -21.05 0.77
C LYS A 234 30.40 -22.55 0.67
N ARG A 235 29.87 -23.25 1.67
CA ARG A 235 29.83 -24.71 1.66
C ARG A 235 28.80 -25.21 0.66
N ILE A 236 29.24 -26.16 -0.18
CA ILE A 236 28.42 -26.87 -1.13
C ILE A 236 28.53 -28.37 -0.89
N THR A 237 27.54 -29.12 -1.37
CA THR A 237 27.55 -30.59 -1.29
C THR A 237 27.62 -31.15 -2.70
N ILE A 238 28.60 -32.03 -2.93
CA ILE A 238 28.81 -32.65 -4.21
C ILE A 238 28.44 -34.14 -4.11
N ASN A 239 27.68 -34.59 -5.11
CA ASN A 239 27.34 -35.99 -5.32
C ASN A 239 27.70 -36.36 -6.77
N GLY A 240 28.13 -37.60 -6.98
CA GLY A 240 28.42 -38.08 -8.32
C GLY A 240 29.68 -38.90 -8.36
N LYS A 241 30.13 -39.20 -9.62
CA LYS A 241 31.33 -40.00 -9.87
C LYS A 241 32.22 -39.30 -10.90
N VAL A 242 33.50 -39.21 -10.58
CA VAL A 242 34.53 -38.74 -11.52
C VAL A 242 35.65 -39.76 -11.55
N GLY A 243 35.87 -40.39 -12.69
CA GLY A 243 36.79 -41.49 -12.80
C GLY A 243 36.43 -42.62 -11.82
N ASN A 244 37.37 -42.98 -10.94
CA ASN A 244 37.19 -44.01 -9.92
C ASN A 244 36.68 -43.44 -8.58
N PHE A 245 36.58 -42.13 -8.44
CA PHE A 245 36.05 -41.49 -7.23
C PHE A 245 34.55 -41.36 -7.26
N THR A 246 33.90 -41.82 -6.18
CA THR A 246 32.49 -41.61 -5.94
C THR A 246 32.34 -40.61 -4.81
N PHE A 247 31.60 -39.54 -5.06
CA PHE A 247 31.26 -38.53 -4.08
C PHE A 247 29.83 -38.77 -3.59
N SER A 248 29.66 -38.86 -2.28
CA SER A 248 28.38 -39.02 -1.64
C SER A 248 28.27 -37.98 -0.52
N ASN A 249 27.45 -36.97 -0.72
CA ASN A 249 27.27 -35.85 0.21
C ASN A 249 28.59 -35.22 0.64
N LEU A 250 29.56 -35.11 -0.28
CA LEU A 250 30.85 -34.53 0.00
C LEU A 250 30.72 -33.04 0.20
N ALA A 251 30.99 -32.59 1.43
CA ALA A 251 31.01 -31.16 1.73
C ALA A 251 32.35 -30.55 1.27
N ILE A 252 32.25 -29.53 0.40
CA ILE A 252 33.38 -28.80 -0.15
C ILE A 252 33.11 -27.31 -0.05
N ASP A 253 34.16 -26.49 0.14
CA ASP A 253 34.03 -25.06 0.18
C ASP A 253 34.35 -24.45 -1.18
N ALA A 254 33.41 -23.68 -1.71
CA ALA A 254 33.61 -22.75 -2.82
C ALA A 254 33.99 -21.40 -2.23
N PHE A 255 35.00 -20.75 -2.73
CA PHE A 255 35.43 -19.44 -2.25
C PHE A 255 35.51 -18.42 -3.37
N ILE A 256 35.26 -17.15 -3.01
CA ILE A 256 35.33 -16.05 -3.98
C ILE A 256 36.80 -15.82 -4.36
N ILE A 257 37.08 -15.84 -5.66
CA ILE A 257 38.39 -15.49 -6.23
C ILE A 257 38.41 -14.08 -6.80
N GLY A 258 37.27 -13.47 -7.01
CA GLY A 258 37.17 -12.09 -7.45
C GLY A 258 35.81 -11.71 -7.99
N PHE A 259 35.72 -10.44 -8.34
CA PHE A 259 34.54 -9.82 -8.88
C PHE A 259 34.88 -9.25 -10.28
N ASN A 260 34.03 -9.51 -11.26
CA ASN A 260 34.16 -8.97 -12.61
C ASN A 260 35.52 -9.25 -13.32
N HIS A 261 36.22 -10.35 -12.97
CA HIS A 261 37.54 -10.68 -13.50
C HIS A 261 37.64 -10.74 -15.02
N ASN A 262 36.57 -11.14 -15.68
CA ASN A 262 36.53 -11.37 -17.10
C ASN A 262 35.40 -10.57 -17.79
N SER A 263 35.22 -9.35 -17.33
CA SER A 263 34.09 -8.50 -17.75
C SER A 263 33.99 -8.28 -19.27
N SER A 264 35.12 -8.31 -19.97
CA SER A 264 35.16 -8.18 -21.44
C SER A 264 34.52 -9.38 -22.18
N ARG A 265 34.46 -10.57 -21.54
CA ARG A 265 33.90 -11.79 -22.11
C ARG A 265 32.59 -12.24 -21.47
N GLU A 266 32.46 -12.02 -20.18
CA GLU A 266 31.33 -12.51 -19.38
C GLU A 266 30.33 -11.42 -18.98
N GLY A 267 30.66 -10.17 -19.33
CA GLY A 267 29.89 -9.01 -18.89
C GLY A 267 30.21 -8.63 -17.45
N THR A 268 29.56 -7.57 -16.98
CA THR A 268 29.69 -7.05 -15.60
C THR A 268 28.78 -7.81 -14.63
N ASN A 269 28.91 -7.52 -13.35
CA ASN A 269 28.06 -8.04 -12.29
C ASN A 269 28.24 -9.56 -12.10
N ARG A 270 29.50 -10.01 -12.00
CA ARG A 270 29.87 -11.42 -11.79
C ARG A 270 30.68 -11.59 -10.52
N ILE A 271 30.33 -12.63 -9.74
CA ILE A 271 31.11 -13.14 -8.63
C ILE A 271 31.73 -14.46 -9.10
N HIS A 272 33.05 -14.55 -9.05
CA HIS A 272 33.79 -15.75 -9.49
C HIS A 272 34.14 -16.60 -8.29
N PHE A 273 33.80 -17.88 -8.39
CA PHE A 273 34.07 -18.87 -7.36
C PHE A 273 35.06 -19.91 -7.85
N GLN A 274 35.87 -20.38 -6.95
CA GLN A 274 36.69 -21.57 -7.13
C GLN A 274 36.32 -22.61 -6.09
N ILE A 275 36.23 -23.86 -6.49
CA ILE A 275 36.11 -24.99 -5.56
C ILE A 275 37.48 -25.16 -4.89
N GLY A 276 37.49 -25.15 -3.57
CA GLY A 276 38.71 -25.18 -2.76
C GLY A 276 38.94 -26.50 -2.04
N LYS A 277 39.34 -26.37 -0.80
CA LYS A 277 39.72 -27.51 0.05
C LYS A 277 38.49 -28.32 0.48
N ILE A 278 38.66 -29.63 0.62
CA ILE A 278 37.71 -30.54 1.24
C ILE A 278 38.06 -30.71 2.69
N GLY A 279 37.23 -30.22 3.61
CA GLY A 279 37.51 -30.27 5.05
C GLY A 279 38.86 -29.66 5.45
N GLY A 280 39.23 -28.56 4.76
CA GLY A 280 40.52 -27.87 5.01
C GLY A 280 41.74 -28.52 4.37
N LYS A 281 41.58 -29.66 3.68
CA LYS A 281 42.66 -30.41 3.00
C LYS A 281 42.65 -30.15 1.51
N ASP A 282 43.82 -30.12 0.90
CA ASP A 282 43.94 -29.97 -0.55
C ASP A 282 43.31 -31.15 -1.27
N VAL A 283 42.68 -30.86 -2.41
CA VAL A 283 42.01 -31.86 -3.26
C VAL A 283 43.04 -32.44 -4.22
N CYS A 284 43.03 -33.75 -4.40
CA CYS A 284 43.84 -34.40 -5.41
C CYS A 284 43.47 -33.90 -6.83
N LEU A 285 44.49 -33.66 -7.65
CA LEU A 285 44.30 -33.28 -9.06
C LEU A 285 43.85 -34.42 -9.95
N CYS A 286 44.06 -35.66 -9.53
CA CYS A 286 43.75 -36.84 -10.31
C CYS A 286 43.45 -38.03 -9.40
N ASP A 287 42.77 -39.03 -9.96
CA ASP A 287 42.33 -40.25 -9.27
C ASP A 287 43.35 -41.39 -9.32
N SER A 288 44.46 -41.17 -9.97
CA SER A 288 45.52 -42.19 -10.16
C SER A 288 46.90 -41.55 -10.11
N GLN A 289 47.90 -42.37 -10.00
CA GLN A 289 49.28 -41.94 -10.10
C GLN A 289 49.68 -41.72 -11.57
N TYR A 290 50.12 -40.50 -11.89
CA TYR A 290 50.56 -40.10 -13.22
C TYR A 290 52.05 -39.69 -13.25
N GLY A 291 52.82 -40.10 -12.27
CA GLY A 291 54.24 -39.83 -12.18
C GLY A 291 55.07 -41.01 -11.73
N SER A 292 56.32 -41.12 -12.21
CA SER A 292 57.26 -42.08 -11.75
C SER A 292 57.91 -41.69 -10.43
N GLY A 293 58.17 -42.65 -9.56
CA GLY A 293 58.87 -42.43 -8.29
C GLY A 293 58.00 -41.86 -7.15
N GLN A 294 56.71 -41.69 -7.35
CA GLN A 294 55.73 -41.31 -6.34
C GLN A 294 54.61 -42.36 -6.26
N SER A 295 54.14 -42.61 -5.06
CA SER A 295 53.08 -43.59 -4.83
C SER A 295 51.82 -42.88 -4.26
N GLY A 296 50.67 -43.39 -4.64
CA GLY A 296 49.39 -42.88 -4.16
C GLY A 296 48.64 -42.00 -5.15
N ASN A 297 47.37 -41.81 -4.88
CA ASN A 297 46.50 -40.99 -5.70
C ASN A 297 46.84 -39.50 -5.56
N GLY A 298 46.69 -38.76 -6.64
CA GLY A 298 46.96 -37.30 -6.63
C GLY A 298 48.38 -36.89 -7.00
N TYR A 299 49.30 -37.85 -7.12
CA TYR A 299 50.67 -37.57 -7.57
C TYR A 299 50.75 -37.55 -9.07
N PHE A 300 51.37 -36.52 -9.65
CA PHE A 300 51.67 -36.45 -11.07
C PHE A 300 52.92 -35.60 -11.34
N ASN A 301 53.63 -35.92 -12.41
CA ASN A 301 54.70 -35.05 -12.93
C ASN A 301 54.18 -34.15 -14.00
N MET A 302 54.63 -32.88 -14.01
CA MET A 302 54.26 -31.92 -15.07
C MET A 302 54.73 -32.43 -16.45
N ASN A 303 55.84 -33.17 -16.49
CA ASN A 303 56.37 -33.81 -17.70
C ASN A 303 56.89 -35.20 -17.37
N PRO A 304 56.58 -36.20 -18.20
CA PRO A 304 56.98 -37.61 -17.93
C PRO A 304 58.50 -37.84 -17.84
N ASN A 305 59.25 -37.03 -18.53
CA ASN A 305 60.71 -37.23 -18.69
C ASN A 305 61.58 -36.28 -17.84
N ASN A 306 61.01 -35.65 -16.82
CA ASN A 306 61.68 -34.65 -15.99
C ASN A 306 62.35 -33.55 -16.87
N SER A 307 61.67 -33.10 -17.86
CA SER A 307 62.12 -32.17 -18.87
C SER A 307 61.07 -31.10 -19.17
N ASN A 308 61.50 -29.88 -19.47
CA ASN A 308 60.61 -28.78 -19.91
C ASN A 308 60.34 -28.86 -21.43
N SER A 309 60.76 -29.90 -22.12
CA SER A 309 60.56 -30.11 -23.54
C SER A 309 59.08 -30.16 -23.88
N GLY A 310 58.66 -29.36 -24.86
CA GLY A 310 57.26 -29.21 -25.25
C GLY A 310 56.44 -28.25 -24.41
N GLY A 311 57.03 -27.66 -23.38
CA GLY A 311 56.39 -26.65 -22.52
C GLY A 311 55.02 -27.08 -21.98
N TRP A 312 54.09 -26.12 -21.86
CA TRP A 312 52.72 -26.40 -21.40
C TRP A 312 51.99 -27.42 -22.27
N ASN A 313 52.12 -27.34 -23.60
CA ASN A 313 51.49 -28.26 -24.51
C ASN A 313 51.99 -29.70 -24.43
N GLY A 314 53.23 -29.93 -23.93
CA GLY A 314 53.83 -31.23 -23.70
C GLY A 314 53.53 -31.82 -22.31
N SER A 315 52.98 -31.02 -21.38
CA SER A 315 52.81 -31.42 -19.99
C SER A 315 51.73 -32.47 -19.78
N TYR A 316 51.84 -33.27 -18.71
CA TYR A 316 50.77 -34.16 -18.26
C TYR A 316 49.54 -33.41 -17.82
N MET A 317 49.71 -32.24 -17.20
CA MET A 317 48.59 -31.38 -16.86
C MET A 317 47.74 -31.10 -18.08
N ARG A 318 48.39 -30.65 -19.17
CA ARG A 318 47.69 -30.34 -20.42
C ARG A 318 47.15 -31.58 -21.12
N LYS A 319 47.93 -32.62 -21.25
CA LYS A 319 47.58 -33.81 -22.07
C LYS A 319 46.64 -34.76 -21.36
N THR A 320 46.78 -34.94 -20.05
CA THR A 320 46.09 -36.00 -19.31
C THR A 320 45.00 -35.45 -18.43
N LEU A 321 45.28 -34.43 -17.62
CA LEU A 321 44.28 -33.89 -16.71
C LEU A 321 43.26 -32.93 -17.38
N LEU A 322 43.74 -32.09 -18.29
CA LEU A 322 42.89 -31.08 -18.95
C LEU A 322 42.43 -31.52 -20.34
N GLY A 323 42.80 -32.74 -20.76
CA GLY A 323 42.45 -33.25 -22.08
C GLY A 323 43.37 -32.72 -23.19
N ASN A 324 43.89 -33.61 -24.02
CA ASN A 324 44.92 -33.31 -25.01
C ASN A 324 44.44 -32.56 -26.24
N SER A 325 43.16 -32.37 -26.42
CA SER A 325 42.60 -31.60 -27.52
C SER A 325 42.74 -30.11 -27.26
N GLY A 326 43.05 -29.33 -28.27
CA GLY A 326 43.15 -27.86 -28.17
C GLY A 326 41.85 -27.16 -27.80
N THR A 327 40.76 -27.88 -27.59
CA THR A 327 39.45 -27.31 -27.23
C THR A 327 38.92 -27.93 -25.95
N PRO A 328 38.35 -27.12 -25.06
CA PRO A 328 37.73 -27.57 -23.79
C PRO A 328 36.48 -28.44 -23.98
N SER A 329 36.02 -28.64 -25.19
CA SER A 329 34.70 -29.24 -25.49
C SER A 329 34.64 -30.76 -25.48
N SER A 330 35.76 -31.47 -25.37
CA SER A 330 35.80 -32.93 -25.26
C SER A 330 36.97 -33.40 -24.41
N PRO A 331 36.92 -33.18 -23.08
CA PRO A 331 37.93 -33.69 -22.19
C PRO A 331 37.85 -35.23 -22.14
N PRO A 332 38.99 -35.93 -21.92
CA PRO A 332 38.98 -37.37 -21.66
C PRO A 332 38.10 -37.70 -20.47
N ALA A 333 37.51 -38.92 -20.44
CA ALA A 333 36.58 -39.34 -19.39
C ALA A 333 37.12 -39.23 -17.96
N ASN A 334 38.42 -39.21 -17.78
CA ASN A 334 39.12 -39.11 -16.47
C ASN A 334 39.79 -37.76 -16.27
N SER A 335 39.58 -36.76 -17.12
CA SER A 335 40.15 -35.45 -16.94
C SER A 335 39.23 -34.57 -16.11
N MET A 336 39.85 -33.64 -15.33
CA MET A 336 39.05 -32.58 -14.75
C MET A 336 38.55 -31.65 -15.85
N PRO A 337 37.25 -31.49 -16.03
CA PRO A 337 36.75 -30.60 -17.05
C PRO A 337 37.13 -29.15 -16.75
N VAL A 338 37.85 -28.53 -17.67
CA VAL A 338 38.32 -27.13 -17.54
C VAL A 338 37.17 -26.13 -17.40
N SER A 339 35.98 -26.51 -17.82
CA SER A 339 34.75 -25.70 -17.73
C SER A 339 34.23 -25.47 -16.32
N TYR A 340 34.74 -26.20 -15.32
CA TYR A 340 34.24 -26.09 -13.93
C TYR A 340 35.13 -25.29 -12.99
N THR A 341 36.17 -24.65 -13.48
CA THR A 341 36.98 -23.72 -12.65
C THR A 341 36.27 -22.40 -12.37
N HIS A 342 35.17 -22.12 -13.06
CA HIS A 342 34.34 -20.93 -12.84
C HIS A 342 32.89 -21.40 -12.70
N ILE A 343 32.41 -21.53 -11.47
CA ILE A 343 30.98 -21.72 -11.24
C ILE A 343 30.30 -20.38 -11.55
N ARG A 344 29.67 -20.31 -12.70
CA ARG A 344 28.76 -19.19 -12.99
C ARG A 344 27.54 -19.36 -12.10
N VAL A 345 27.22 -18.37 -11.31
CA VAL A 345 25.99 -18.36 -10.52
C VAL A 345 24.73 -18.48 -11.41
N HIS A 346 24.89 -18.28 -12.71
CA HIS A 346 23.85 -18.46 -13.73
C HIS A 346 23.53 -19.89 -14.13
N GLU A 347 24.41 -20.85 -13.87
CA GLU A 347 24.25 -22.22 -14.37
C GLU A 347 23.90 -23.26 -13.31
N THR A 348 23.72 -22.87 -12.08
CA THR A 348 23.28 -23.80 -11.02
C THR A 348 21.76 -23.77 -10.91
N VAL A 349 21.07 -24.26 -11.94
CA VAL A 349 19.75 -24.88 -11.77
C VAL A 349 19.99 -26.38 -11.72
N LEU A 350 20.07 -26.90 -10.53
CA LEU A 350 19.88 -28.31 -10.21
C LEU A 350 18.58 -28.45 -9.45
#